data_35daa00998ec8946b5920f6a89c0c7a2
#
_entry.id   35daa00998ec8946b5920f6a89c0c7a2
#
_cell.length_a   1.000
_cell.length_b   1.000
_cell.length_c   1.000
_cell.angle_alpha   90.00
_cell.angle_beta   90.00
_cell.angle_gamma   90.00
#
_symmetry.space_group_name_H-M   'P 1'
#
loop_
_entity.id
_entity.type
_entity.pdbx_description
1 polymer ?
#
loop_
_entity_poly.entity_id
_entity_poly.type
_entity_poly.pdbx_seq_one_letter_code
_entity_poly.pdbx_strand_id
1 'polypeptide(L)'
;MTRLACPELFVINTHPVASHDGEWSRANRFYPLHRAQFAVLAHVVHEAGPRAVVCGDFNITRESPLFGEFTAATGLADAFGGACPPTFRAEYLPAGATPHCIDFILTAGEVKAESAALVFAEKEPLGYVSDHIGLRARLSLTASTPGRRRFV
;
A
#
# COMPACT_ATOMS: atom_id res chain seq x y z
N MET A 1 -3.71 12.43 -6.58
CA MET A 1 -2.38 12.60 -5.96
C MET A 1 -2.34 13.90 -5.18
N THR A 2 -1.92 13.87 -3.92
CA THR A 2 -1.82 15.07 -3.07
C THR A 2 -0.35 15.41 -2.86
N ARG A 3 0.02 16.68 -3.09
CA ARG A 3 1.36 17.22 -2.83
C ARG A 3 1.32 18.03 -1.54
N LEU A 4 2.15 17.69 -0.56
CA LEU A 4 2.30 18.44 0.67
C LEU A 4 3.42 19.47 0.53
N ALA A 5 3.20 20.70 1.01
CA ALA A 5 4.02 21.89 0.70
C ALA A 5 5.26 21.89 1.53
N CYS A 6 5.99 21.25 1.99
CA CYS A 6 7.34 21.34 2.60
C CYS A 6 7.57 20.28 3.71
N PRO A 7 8.45 19.38 3.48
CA PRO A 7 9.10 18.99 2.22
C PRO A 7 8.12 18.37 1.23
N GLU A 8 8.40 18.45 -0.07
CA GLU A 8 7.53 17.86 -1.09
C GLU A 8 7.40 16.36 -0.89
N LEU A 9 6.21 15.91 -0.56
CA LEU A 9 5.84 14.51 -0.42
C LEU A 9 4.64 14.24 -1.34
N PHE A 10 4.72 13.18 -2.13
CA PHE A 10 3.63 12.76 -2.99
C PHE A 10 2.89 11.61 -2.34
N VAL A 11 1.64 11.85 -1.95
CA VAL A 11 0.76 10.81 -1.42
C VAL A 11 -0.19 10.36 -2.53
N ILE A 12 -0.12 9.07 -2.85
CA ILE A 12 -0.94 8.41 -3.86
C ILE A 12 -1.87 7.48 -3.10
N ASN A 13 -3.18 7.79 -3.09
CA ASN A 13 -4.19 6.89 -2.57
C ASN A 13 -4.75 6.04 -3.72
N THR A 14 -4.90 4.74 -3.51
CA THR A 14 -5.37 3.79 -4.52
C THR A 14 -6.43 2.85 -3.95
N HIS A 15 -7.33 2.40 -4.83
CA HIS A 15 -8.31 1.37 -4.55
C HIS A 15 -8.60 0.61 -5.85
N PRO A 16 -7.76 -0.38 -6.21
CA PRO A 16 -8.00 -1.25 -7.37
C PRO A 16 -9.28 -2.07 -7.21
N VAL A 17 -9.76 -2.65 -8.32
CA VAL A 17 -10.96 -3.47 -8.30
C VAL A 17 -10.81 -4.66 -7.35
N ALA A 18 -11.87 -4.98 -6.61
CA ALA A 18 -11.88 -6.14 -5.72
C ALA A 18 -11.87 -7.45 -6.50
N SER A 19 -11.13 -8.43 -5.99
CA SER A 19 -11.17 -9.82 -6.46
C SER A 19 -12.29 -10.56 -5.74
N HIS A 20 -13.50 -10.51 -6.27
CA HIS A 20 -14.66 -11.15 -5.65
C HIS A 20 -14.59 -12.68 -5.55
N ASP A 21 -13.67 -13.32 -6.26
CA ASP A 21 -13.51 -14.77 -6.27
C ASP A 21 -12.58 -15.26 -5.13
N GLY A 22 -12.09 -14.34 -4.27
CA GLY A 22 -11.30 -14.65 -3.07
C GLY A 22 -9.91 -15.25 -3.32
N GLU A 23 -9.50 -15.37 -4.57
CA GLU A 23 -8.20 -15.90 -4.98
C GLU A 23 -7.36 -14.83 -5.68
N TRP A 24 -6.11 -14.68 -5.26
CA TRP A 24 -5.18 -13.69 -5.83
C TRP A 24 -4.13 -14.32 -6.75
N SER A 25 -4.44 -15.49 -7.32
CA SER A 25 -3.57 -16.17 -8.27
C SER A 25 -3.69 -15.59 -9.68
N ARG A 26 -2.76 -16.00 -10.55
CA ARG A 26 -2.81 -15.64 -11.97
C ARG A 26 -4.00 -16.23 -12.72
N ALA A 27 -4.67 -17.23 -12.14
CA ALA A 27 -5.86 -17.85 -12.70
C ALA A 27 -7.15 -17.05 -12.43
N ASN A 28 -7.11 -16.08 -11.49
CA ASN A 28 -8.27 -15.24 -11.21
C ASN A 28 -8.68 -14.43 -12.46
N ARG A 29 -9.98 -14.40 -12.75
CA ARG A 29 -10.53 -13.69 -13.92
C ARG A 29 -10.25 -12.19 -13.92
N PHE A 30 -10.06 -11.58 -12.73
CA PHE A 30 -9.73 -10.16 -12.59
C PHE A 30 -8.22 -9.88 -12.67
N TYR A 31 -7.37 -10.91 -12.71
CA TYR A 31 -5.92 -10.74 -12.72
C TYR A 31 -5.42 -9.83 -13.87
N PRO A 32 -5.90 -9.96 -15.14
CA PRO A 32 -5.47 -9.05 -16.21
C PRO A 32 -5.83 -7.58 -15.93
N LEU A 33 -7.02 -7.33 -15.34
CA LEU A 33 -7.47 -5.99 -15.00
C LEU A 33 -6.63 -5.42 -13.84
N HIS A 34 -6.44 -6.19 -12.77
CA HIS A 34 -5.57 -5.82 -11.65
C HIS A 34 -4.16 -5.48 -12.16
N ARG A 35 -3.59 -6.34 -13.00
CA ARG A 35 -2.26 -6.12 -13.57
C ARG A 35 -2.18 -4.80 -14.35
N ALA A 36 -3.21 -4.48 -15.13
CA ALA A 36 -3.28 -3.20 -15.85
C ALA A 36 -3.35 -2.01 -14.89
N GLN A 37 -4.17 -2.10 -13.83
CA GLN A 37 -4.27 -1.04 -12.81
C GLN A 37 -2.95 -0.84 -12.06
N PHE A 38 -2.27 -1.92 -11.69
CA PHE A 38 -0.96 -1.85 -11.02
C PHE A 38 0.15 -1.33 -11.95
N ALA A 39 0.08 -1.59 -13.26
CA ALA A 39 1.00 -1.00 -14.23
C ALA A 39 0.84 0.53 -14.32
N VAL A 40 -0.40 1.03 -14.33
CA VAL A 40 -0.68 2.47 -14.27
C VAL A 40 -0.21 3.06 -12.95
N LEU A 41 -0.46 2.39 -11.83
CA LEU A 41 -0.02 2.84 -10.51
C LEU A 41 1.52 2.91 -10.44
N ALA A 42 2.23 1.93 -10.98
CA ALA A 42 3.69 1.92 -11.05
C ALA A 42 4.23 3.11 -11.86
N HIS A 43 3.59 3.45 -12.97
CA HIS A 43 3.95 4.64 -13.75
C HIS A 43 3.79 5.93 -12.93
N VAL A 44 2.66 6.09 -12.23
CA VAL A 44 2.42 7.25 -11.35
C VAL A 44 3.47 7.33 -10.21
N VAL A 45 3.86 6.19 -9.65
CA VAL A 45 4.93 6.13 -8.63
C VAL A 45 6.27 6.61 -9.19
N HIS A 46 6.64 6.16 -10.39
CA HIS A 46 7.88 6.58 -11.02
C HIS A 46 7.90 8.09 -11.32
N GLU A 47 6.77 8.66 -11.77
CA GLU A 47 6.65 10.10 -11.98
C GLU A 47 6.72 10.90 -10.67
N ALA A 48 6.15 10.37 -9.59
CA ALA A 48 6.21 11.00 -8.27
C ALA A 48 7.62 10.95 -7.66
N GLY A 49 8.45 10.00 -8.07
CA GLY A 49 9.86 9.90 -7.70
C GLY A 49 10.10 9.39 -6.27
N PRO A 50 11.31 9.64 -5.72
CA PRO A 50 11.79 9.00 -4.50
C PRO A 50 11.07 9.45 -3.21
N ARG A 51 10.18 10.44 -3.29
CA ARG A 51 9.37 10.94 -2.17
C ARG A 51 7.90 10.53 -2.27
N ALA A 52 7.62 9.43 -2.95
CA ALA A 52 6.27 8.89 -3.04
C ALA A 52 5.90 8.05 -1.82
N VAL A 53 4.63 8.16 -1.43
CA VAL A 53 3.94 7.23 -0.52
C VAL A 53 2.70 6.74 -1.24
N VAL A 54 2.51 5.43 -1.30
CA VAL A 54 1.30 4.81 -1.85
C VAL A 54 0.54 4.19 -0.69
N CYS A 55 -0.75 4.51 -0.56
CA CYS A 55 -1.58 3.93 0.48
C CYS A 55 -2.98 3.61 -0.05
N GLY A 56 -3.69 2.73 0.65
CA GLY A 56 -5.07 2.38 0.35
C GLY A 56 -5.34 0.89 0.43
N ASP A 57 -6.55 0.52 0.05
CA ASP A 57 -6.96 -0.87 -0.17
C ASP A 57 -6.47 -1.32 -1.55
N PHE A 58 -5.56 -2.29 -1.56
CA PHE A 58 -5.00 -2.86 -2.79
C PHE A 58 -5.84 -4.01 -3.34
N ASN A 59 -6.79 -4.50 -2.55
CA ASN A 59 -7.64 -5.66 -2.89
C ASN A 59 -6.85 -6.92 -3.30
N ILE A 60 -5.59 -7.00 -2.92
CA ILE A 60 -4.71 -8.16 -3.06
C ILE A 60 -3.90 -8.35 -1.79
N THR A 61 -3.46 -9.56 -1.52
CA THR A 61 -2.57 -9.84 -0.40
C THR A 61 -1.10 -9.66 -0.78
N ARG A 62 -0.24 -9.63 0.24
CA ARG A 62 1.22 -9.59 0.07
C ARG A 62 1.75 -10.82 -0.67
N GLU A 63 1.12 -11.96 -0.51
CA GLU A 63 1.46 -13.23 -1.14
C GLU A 63 1.03 -13.29 -2.62
N SER A 64 0.21 -12.36 -3.07
CA SER A 64 -0.18 -12.27 -4.47
C SER A 64 1.04 -12.05 -5.37
N PRO A 65 1.19 -12.80 -6.48
CA PRO A 65 2.26 -12.55 -7.44
C PRO A 65 2.30 -11.09 -7.91
N LEU A 66 1.14 -10.44 -7.99
CA LEU A 66 1.01 -9.07 -8.45
C LEU A 66 1.59 -8.05 -7.46
N PHE A 67 1.48 -8.30 -6.15
CA PHE A 67 2.11 -7.46 -5.13
C PHE A 67 3.63 -7.50 -5.26
N GLY A 68 4.21 -8.71 -5.42
CA GLY A 68 5.64 -8.88 -5.64
C GLY A 68 6.12 -8.22 -6.94
N GLU A 69 5.39 -8.38 -8.04
CA GLU A 69 5.68 -7.74 -9.34
C GLU A 69 5.66 -6.20 -9.19
N PHE A 70 4.66 -5.65 -8.50
CA PHE A 70 4.51 -4.21 -8.29
C PHE A 70 5.63 -3.62 -7.43
N THR A 71 5.92 -4.23 -6.27
CA THR A 71 6.96 -3.75 -5.37
C THR A 71 8.37 -3.88 -5.97
N ALA A 72 8.62 -4.96 -6.72
CA ALA A 72 9.87 -5.12 -7.47
C ALA A 72 10.04 -4.05 -8.57
N ALA A 73 8.96 -3.72 -9.29
CA ALA A 73 8.99 -2.71 -10.35
C ALA A 73 9.17 -1.29 -9.81
N THR A 74 8.60 -0.98 -8.64
CA THR A 74 8.59 0.39 -8.08
C THR A 74 9.68 0.64 -7.05
N GLY A 75 10.27 -0.40 -6.47
CA GLY A 75 11.20 -0.29 -5.35
C GLY A 75 10.57 0.19 -4.04
N LEU A 76 9.24 0.16 -3.95
CA LEU A 76 8.51 0.57 -2.75
C LEU A 76 8.74 -0.42 -1.59
N ALA A 77 8.91 0.11 -0.39
CA ALA A 77 9.03 -0.63 0.86
C ALA A 77 7.72 -0.55 1.66
N ASP A 78 7.33 -1.68 2.26
CA ASP A 78 6.16 -1.76 3.12
C ASP A 78 6.45 -1.15 4.51
N ALA A 79 5.64 -0.19 4.94
CA ALA A 79 5.77 0.47 6.24
C ALA A 79 5.64 -0.49 7.43
N PHE A 80 4.98 -1.63 7.27
CA PHE A 80 4.86 -2.68 8.28
C PHE A 80 5.98 -3.75 8.18
N GLY A 81 6.94 -3.58 7.27
CA GLY A 81 8.05 -4.52 7.12
C GLY A 81 7.65 -5.96 6.76
N GLY A 82 6.48 -6.14 6.14
CA GLY A 82 5.96 -7.46 5.80
C GLY A 82 5.12 -8.14 6.90
N ALA A 83 4.93 -7.50 8.05
CA ALA A 83 4.26 -8.09 9.21
C ALA A 83 2.91 -7.44 9.56
N CYS A 84 2.21 -6.88 8.58
CA CYS A 84 0.88 -6.29 8.81
C CYS A 84 -0.13 -7.40 9.17
N PRO A 85 -0.88 -7.26 10.28
CA PRO A 85 -2.02 -8.12 10.56
C PRO A 85 -3.14 -7.95 9.51
N PRO A 86 -4.16 -8.84 9.50
CA PRO A 86 -5.32 -8.67 8.65
C PRO A 86 -5.95 -7.28 8.81
N THR A 87 -6.29 -6.64 7.69
CA THR A 87 -6.93 -5.33 7.67
C THR A 87 -8.39 -5.37 7.30
N PHE A 88 -8.86 -6.40 6.59
CA PHE A 88 -10.28 -6.68 6.41
C PHE A 88 -10.80 -7.51 7.58
N ARG A 89 -11.91 -7.12 8.17
CA ARG A 89 -12.41 -7.73 9.41
C ARG A 89 -13.07 -9.08 9.17
N ALA A 90 -12.78 -10.04 10.03
CA ALA A 90 -13.36 -11.38 9.98
C ALA A 90 -14.90 -11.36 10.07
N GLU A 91 -15.47 -10.39 10.80
CA GLU A 91 -16.91 -10.27 11.01
C GLU A 91 -17.70 -9.98 9.73
N TYR A 92 -17.05 -9.47 8.71
CA TYR A 92 -17.65 -9.15 7.40
C TYR A 92 -17.31 -10.19 6.33
N LEU A 93 -16.53 -11.21 6.67
CA LEU A 93 -16.22 -12.31 5.76
C LEU A 93 -17.27 -13.41 5.83
N PRO A 94 -17.46 -14.19 4.75
CA PRO A 94 -18.23 -15.44 4.81
C PRO A 94 -17.67 -16.39 5.86
N ALA A 95 -18.56 -17.20 6.45
CA ALA A 95 -18.15 -18.20 7.45
C ALA A 95 -17.05 -19.12 6.91
N GLY A 96 -15.95 -19.23 7.66
CA GLY A 96 -14.80 -20.05 7.30
C GLY A 96 -13.77 -19.35 6.39
N ALA A 97 -14.02 -18.13 5.92
CA ALA A 97 -13.02 -17.37 5.18
C ALA A 97 -11.94 -16.80 6.12
N THR A 98 -10.71 -16.74 5.63
CA THR A 98 -9.57 -16.19 6.36
C THR A 98 -9.43 -14.71 6.11
N PRO A 99 -9.33 -13.87 7.15
CA PRO A 99 -9.06 -12.45 6.97
C PRO A 99 -7.61 -12.22 6.53
N HIS A 100 -7.40 -11.23 5.67
CA HIS A 100 -6.10 -10.89 5.10
C HIS A 100 -5.75 -9.42 5.27
N CYS A 101 -4.44 -9.11 5.20
CA CYS A 101 -3.95 -7.76 5.00
C CYS A 101 -4.04 -7.43 3.51
N ILE A 102 -4.91 -6.49 3.16
CA ILE A 102 -5.13 -6.01 1.79
C ILE A 102 -4.94 -4.50 1.67
N ASP A 103 -4.80 -3.81 2.80
CA ASP A 103 -4.46 -2.40 2.88
C ASP A 103 -2.97 -2.23 3.13
N PHE A 104 -2.36 -1.25 2.48
CA PHE A 104 -0.92 -1.02 2.61
C PHE A 104 -0.60 0.47 2.72
N ILE A 105 0.55 0.74 3.35
CA ILE A 105 1.29 2.01 3.26
C ILE A 105 2.68 1.64 2.76
N LEU A 106 2.98 2.04 1.52
CA LEU A 106 4.24 1.75 0.85
C LEU A 106 5.02 3.04 0.65
N THR A 107 6.34 3.03 0.82
CA THR A 107 7.19 4.21 0.78
C THR A 107 8.31 4.08 -0.24
N ALA A 108 8.59 5.14 -0.99
CA ALA A 108 9.73 5.22 -1.91
C ALA A 108 11.03 5.60 -1.19
N GLY A 109 12.17 5.47 -1.86
CA GLY A 109 13.52 5.44 -1.30
C GLY A 109 13.94 6.58 -0.37
N GLU A 110 13.40 7.81 -0.53
CA GLU A 110 13.70 8.93 0.38
C GLU A 110 12.69 9.02 1.55
N VAL A 111 11.68 8.17 1.60
CA VAL A 111 10.68 8.13 2.66
C VAL A 111 10.90 6.88 3.50
N LYS A 112 11.13 7.08 4.80
CA LYS A 112 11.32 5.99 5.74
C LYS A 112 10.14 5.89 6.71
N ALA A 113 9.58 4.71 6.88
CA ALA A 113 8.63 4.43 7.94
C ALA A 113 9.39 4.23 9.27
N GLU A 114 9.15 5.12 10.23
CA GLU A 114 9.73 5.06 11.57
C GLU A 114 8.90 4.17 12.49
N SER A 115 7.59 4.15 12.28
CA SER A 115 6.67 3.25 12.98
C SER A 115 5.39 3.09 12.17
N ALA A 116 4.75 1.93 12.34
CA ALA A 116 3.43 1.65 11.79
C ALA A 116 2.54 1.01 12.87
N ALA A 117 1.24 1.27 12.82
CA ALA A 117 0.26 0.74 13.77
C ALA A 117 -1.13 0.63 13.12
N LEU A 118 -1.93 -0.28 13.64
CA LEU A 118 -3.36 -0.33 13.36
C LEU A 118 -4.09 0.80 14.11
N VAL A 119 -5.14 1.33 13.51
CA VAL A 119 -6.06 2.29 14.12
C VAL A 119 -7.50 1.87 13.84
N PHE A 120 -8.43 2.28 14.71
CA PHE A 120 -9.84 1.89 14.61
C PHE A 120 -10.07 0.36 14.65
N ALA A 121 -9.18 -0.38 15.32
CA ALA A 121 -9.29 -1.84 15.43
C ALA A 121 -10.44 -2.25 16.36
N GLU A 122 -10.70 -1.47 17.42
CA GLU A 122 -11.68 -1.76 18.42
C GLU A 122 -13.11 -1.45 17.97
N LYS A 123 -14.06 -2.18 18.56
CA LYS A 123 -15.49 -1.95 18.33
C LYS A 123 -15.98 -0.81 19.22
N GLU A 124 -16.52 0.22 18.57
CA GLU A 124 -17.17 1.33 19.26
C GLU A 124 -18.60 0.97 19.71
N PRO A 125 -19.24 1.76 20.58
CA PRO A 125 -20.62 1.49 21.04
C PRO A 125 -21.64 1.34 19.92
N LEU A 126 -21.44 2.00 18.79
CA LEU A 126 -22.32 1.94 17.61
C LEU A 126 -21.85 0.94 16.56
N GLY A 127 -20.78 0.19 16.82
CA GLY A 127 -20.18 -0.77 15.89
C GLY A 127 -18.78 -0.40 15.47
N TYR A 128 -18.27 -1.06 14.43
CA TYR A 128 -16.97 -0.71 13.85
C TYR A 128 -17.09 0.51 12.95
N VAL A 129 -16.06 1.33 12.92
CA VAL A 129 -15.98 2.52 12.04
C VAL A 129 -16.00 2.13 10.57
N SER A 130 -15.47 0.95 10.23
CA SER A 130 -15.40 0.39 8.87
C SER A 130 -15.30 -1.13 8.95
N ASP A 131 -15.59 -1.83 7.87
CA ASP A 131 -15.24 -3.24 7.64
C ASP A 131 -13.73 -3.46 7.48
N HIS A 132 -12.97 -2.38 7.29
CA HIS A 132 -11.51 -2.38 7.36
C HIS A 132 -10.98 -1.84 8.69
N ILE A 133 -9.77 -2.27 9.04
CA ILE A 133 -8.96 -1.71 10.12
C ILE A 133 -8.03 -0.67 9.49
N GLY A 134 -8.02 0.54 10.04
CA GLY A 134 -7.19 1.62 9.51
C GLY A 134 -5.70 1.39 9.78
N LEU A 135 -4.85 1.91 8.91
CA LEU A 135 -3.40 1.90 9.04
C LEU A 135 -2.88 3.31 9.31
N ARG A 136 -1.88 3.42 10.17
CA ARG A 136 -1.15 4.65 10.45
C ARG A 136 0.34 4.38 10.39
N ALA A 137 1.09 5.26 9.73
CA ALA A 137 2.55 5.26 9.78
C ALA A 137 3.08 6.64 10.17
N ARG A 138 4.19 6.66 10.93
CA ARG A 138 5.03 7.85 11.10
C ARG A 138 6.14 7.75 10.07
N LEU A 139 6.28 8.78 9.27
CA LEU A 139 7.26 8.83 8.19
C LEU A 139 8.30 9.92 8.45
N SER A 140 9.54 9.66 8.04
CA SER A 140 10.60 10.66 7.96
C SER A 140 11.14 10.73 6.55
N LEU A 141 11.70 11.88 6.17
CA LEU A 141 12.42 12.05 4.92
C LEU A 141 13.91 11.94 5.18
N THR A 142 14.57 11.08 4.43
CA THR A 142 16.04 11.05 4.41
C THR A 142 16.54 12.23 3.58
N ALA A 143 17.50 13.00 4.11
CA ALA A 143 18.12 14.06 3.36
C ALA A 143 18.82 13.46 2.14
N SER A 144 18.47 13.92 0.95
CA SER A 144 19.24 13.61 -0.25
C SER A 144 20.66 14.16 -0.03
N THR A 145 21.66 13.28 0.03
CA THR A 145 23.05 13.74 -0.03
C THR A 145 23.22 14.44 -1.39
N PRO A 146 23.58 15.74 -1.44
CA PRO A 146 23.76 16.41 -2.70
C PRO A 146 24.81 15.67 -3.50
N GLY A 147 24.43 15.05 -4.61
CA GLY A 147 25.34 14.36 -5.49
C GLY A 147 26.49 15.30 -5.82
N ARG A 148 27.73 14.90 -5.49
CA ARG A 148 28.93 15.60 -5.99
C ARG A 148 28.79 15.68 -7.50
N ARG A 149 28.47 16.88 -8.00
CA ARG A 149 28.63 17.18 -9.42
C ARG A 149 30.12 16.94 -9.73
N ARG A 150 30.44 15.84 -10.38
CA ARG A 150 31.74 15.70 -11.02
C ARG A 150 31.73 16.68 -12.19
N PHE A 151 32.38 17.79 -12.02
CA PHE A 151 32.79 18.61 -13.16
C PHE A 151 33.83 17.79 -13.91
N VAL A 152 33.57 17.44 -15.13
CA VAL A 152 34.51 16.96 -16.13
C VAL A 152 34.88 18.14 -16.98
#